data_d2f4187875ffa7bedbc8e98195dac38b
#
_entry.id   d2f4187875ffa7bedbc8e98195dac38b
#
_cell.length_a   1.000
_cell.length_b   1.000
_cell.length_c   1.000
_cell.angle_alpha   90.00
_cell.angle_beta   90.00
_cell.angle_gamma   90.00
#
_symmetry.space_group_name_H-M   'P 1'
#
loop_
_entity.id
_entity.type
_entity.pdbx_description
1 polymer ?
#
loop_
_entity_poly.entity_id
_entity_poly.type
_entity_poly.pdbx_seq_one_letter_code
_entity_poly.pdbx_strand_id
1 'polypeptide(L)'
;MAGFKNYEDAAVYKLNETQALVFTLDLITPLVDDPYIFGQIAAANALSDIFAMGGKPLLALNIVCFPEDRLDDLELVLKGGAKKILEAGAILAGGHTLKDKEPKYGLAVVGLICPQDILYNNTPQEGDLLILTKPLGTGILSTALKNEMAEPTTLKKAIFWMTKLNQLPEELLKLSIHSLTDITGFGLIGHLSEMLTNNNLGAELQINNIPVLKGLDKYISAGMIPGGTMKNQENYSCRVEKKPGIPSEQEIILYDAQTSGGLLLAIKPEQAEKAKTLLYQQGFTLSQIIGKIIKVSAGRKIRII
;
A
#
# COMPACT_ATOMS: atom_id res chain seq x y z
N MET A 1 -9.07 -10.32 18.43
CA MET A 1 -8.37 -9.17 17.88
C MET A 1 -7.77 -9.55 16.56
N ALA A 2 -7.29 -8.54 15.78
CA ALA A 2 -6.77 -8.74 14.44
C ALA A 2 -5.41 -9.45 14.46
N GLY A 3 -5.09 -10.15 13.39
CA GLY A 3 -3.81 -10.82 13.24
C GLY A 3 -3.82 -11.87 12.13
N PHE A 4 -2.85 -12.76 12.16
CA PHE A 4 -2.50 -13.72 11.12
C PHE A 4 -3.67 -14.51 10.50
N LYS A 5 -4.70 -14.88 11.27
CA LYS A 5 -5.81 -15.70 10.78
C LYS A 5 -6.69 -15.02 9.72
N ASN A 6 -6.73 -13.70 9.70
CA ASN A 6 -7.62 -12.92 8.83
C ASN A 6 -6.85 -12.12 7.76
N TYR A 7 -5.53 -12.31 7.63
CA TYR A 7 -4.67 -11.57 6.71
C TYR A 7 -4.71 -10.04 6.93
N GLU A 8 -4.88 -9.62 8.21
CA GLU A 8 -4.89 -8.20 8.55
C GLU A 8 -3.52 -7.56 8.35
N ASP A 9 -3.49 -6.28 8.01
CA ASP A 9 -2.25 -5.52 7.72
C ASP A 9 -1.32 -5.48 8.95
N ALA A 10 -1.87 -5.44 10.17
CA ALA A 10 -1.08 -5.45 11.40
C ALA A 10 -1.71 -6.32 12.49
N ALA A 11 -0.88 -6.75 13.45
CA ALA A 11 -1.36 -7.42 14.66
C ALA A 11 -1.94 -6.42 15.66
N VAL A 12 -3.09 -6.76 16.28
CA VAL A 12 -3.71 -5.91 17.29
C VAL A 12 -3.81 -6.64 18.61
N TYR A 13 -3.33 -6.01 19.69
CA TYR A 13 -3.42 -6.50 21.05
C TYR A 13 -4.16 -5.51 21.95
N LYS A 14 -5.34 -5.92 22.48
CA LYS A 14 -6.14 -5.08 23.38
C LYS A 14 -5.47 -4.97 24.75
N LEU A 15 -5.22 -3.75 25.19
CA LEU A 15 -4.71 -3.46 26.53
C LEU A 15 -5.86 -3.31 27.53
N ASN A 16 -6.87 -2.54 27.14
CA ASN A 16 -8.08 -2.27 27.95
C ASN A 16 -9.24 -1.87 27.04
N GLU A 17 -10.33 -1.37 27.58
CA GLU A 17 -11.54 -1.01 26.80
C GLU A 17 -11.35 0.22 25.88
N THR A 18 -10.34 1.04 26.13
CA THR A 18 -10.09 2.27 25.37
C THR A 18 -8.80 2.25 24.57
N GLN A 19 -7.94 1.25 24.75
CA GLN A 19 -6.62 1.20 24.12
C GLN A 19 -6.28 -0.20 23.60
N ALA A 20 -5.75 -0.25 22.40
CA ALA A 20 -5.11 -1.42 21.81
C ALA A 20 -3.78 -1.01 21.17
N LEU A 21 -2.82 -1.91 21.21
CA LEU A 21 -1.58 -1.81 20.44
C LEU A 21 -1.84 -2.33 19.02
N VAL A 22 -1.30 -1.63 18.04
CA VAL A 22 -1.16 -2.10 16.66
C VAL A 22 0.32 -2.30 16.40
N PHE A 23 0.72 -3.47 15.93
CA PHE A 23 2.12 -3.83 15.76
C PHE A 23 2.36 -4.45 14.38
N THR A 24 3.36 -3.92 13.67
CA THR A 24 3.83 -4.44 12.39
C THR A 24 5.34 -4.47 12.29
N LEU A 25 5.85 -5.22 11.31
CA LEU A 25 7.26 -5.30 10.97
C LEU A 25 7.41 -5.47 9.46
N ASP A 26 8.09 -4.53 8.83
CA ASP A 26 8.31 -4.57 7.40
C ASP A 26 9.70 -4.08 7.03
N LEU A 27 10.34 -4.73 6.05
CA LEU A 27 11.63 -4.31 5.50
C LEU A 27 11.68 -4.60 4.00
N ILE A 28 12.41 -3.77 3.28
CA ILE A 28 12.57 -3.89 1.82
C ILE A 28 14.04 -3.78 1.41
N THR A 29 14.34 -4.27 0.20
CA THR A 29 15.61 -4.03 -0.49
C THR A 29 15.59 -2.69 -1.24
N PRO A 30 16.75 -2.10 -1.58
CA PRO A 30 16.82 -0.86 -2.35
C PRO A 30 16.12 -0.99 -3.71
N LEU A 31 15.33 0.03 -4.03
CA LEU A 31 14.61 0.15 -5.30
C LEU A 31 14.86 1.50 -5.99
N VAL A 32 15.66 2.35 -5.36
CA VAL A 32 16.18 3.61 -5.90
C VAL A 32 17.66 3.75 -5.52
N ASP A 33 18.42 4.51 -6.29
CA ASP A 33 19.88 4.65 -6.10
C ASP A 33 20.24 5.57 -4.93
N ASP A 34 19.40 6.57 -4.63
CA ASP A 34 19.59 7.49 -3.52
C ASP A 34 19.29 6.82 -2.18
N PRO A 35 20.29 6.61 -1.30
CA PRO A 35 20.11 5.91 -0.05
C PRO A 35 19.20 6.67 0.94
N TYR A 36 19.19 8.01 0.92
CA TYR A 36 18.30 8.80 1.75
C TYR A 36 16.82 8.63 1.33
N ILE A 37 16.56 8.63 0.03
CA ILE A 37 15.23 8.39 -0.52
C ILE A 37 14.80 6.94 -0.25
N PHE A 38 15.70 5.97 -0.42
CA PHE A 38 15.43 4.58 -0.05
C PHE A 38 14.99 4.46 1.41
N GLY A 39 15.69 5.11 2.33
CA GLY A 39 15.32 5.15 3.75
C GLY A 39 13.92 5.72 3.98
N GLN A 40 13.55 6.78 3.26
CA GLN A 40 12.21 7.36 3.37
C GLN A 40 11.12 6.40 2.85
N ILE A 41 11.36 5.73 1.73
CA ILE A 41 10.40 4.79 1.14
C ILE A 41 10.18 3.59 2.07
N ALA A 42 11.27 3.00 2.57
CA ALA A 42 11.20 1.85 3.47
C ALA A 42 10.45 2.17 4.77
N ALA A 43 10.71 3.35 5.35
CA ALA A 43 9.98 3.78 6.55
C ALA A 43 8.51 4.10 6.26
N ALA A 44 8.19 4.73 5.11
CA ALA A 44 6.82 4.99 4.71
C ALA A 44 6.03 3.69 4.47
N ASN A 45 6.69 2.68 3.88
CA ASN A 45 6.11 1.35 3.70
C ASN A 45 5.78 0.69 5.05
N ALA A 46 6.75 0.60 5.97
CA ALA A 46 6.57 -0.03 7.27
C ALA A 46 5.56 0.69 8.20
N LEU A 47 5.39 2.00 8.05
CA LEU A 47 4.38 2.77 8.77
C LEU A 47 2.96 2.59 8.22
N SER A 48 2.85 2.10 6.98
CA SER A 48 1.59 2.03 6.24
C SER A 48 0.56 1.13 6.91
N ASP A 49 0.97 -0.04 7.39
CA ASP A 49 0.09 -1.00 8.06
C ASP A 49 -0.60 -0.41 9.29
N ILE A 50 0.12 0.44 10.06
CA ILE A 50 -0.49 1.12 11.21
C ILE A 50 -1.62 2.04 10.75
N PHE A 51 -1.40 2.79 9.66
CA PHE A 51 -2.42 3.68 9.08
C PHE A 51 -3.57 2.89 8.44
N ALA A 52 -3.28 1.74 7.81
CA ALA A 52 -4.30 0.87 7.23
C ALA A 52 -5.26 0.31 8.29
N MET A 53 -4.78 0.09 9.52
CA MET A 53 -5.63 -0.30 10.65
C MET A 53 -6.37 0.89 11.30
N GLY A 54 -6.18 2.15 10.82
CA GLY A 54 -6.71 3.35 11.45
C GLY A 54 -5.92 3.83 12.68
N GLY A 55 -4.78 3.20 12.96
CA GLY A 55 -3.93 3.47 14.12
C GLY A 55 -3.05 4.72 13.98
N LYS A 56 -2.54 5.20 15.11
CA LYS A 56 -1.53 6.28 15.18
C LYS A 56 -0.18 5.66 15.55
N PRO A 57 0.88 5.76 14.71
CA PRO A 57 2.21 5.33 15.06
C PRO A 57 2.70 6.00 16.35
N LEU A 58 3.30 5.23 17.25
CA LEU A 58 3.81 5.72 18.52
C LEU A 58 5.33 5.62 18.60
N LEU A 59 5.87 4.46 18.21
CA LEU A 59 7.27 4.12 18.36
C LEU A 59 7.74 3.23 17.22
N ALA A 60 8.95 3.48 16.72
CA ALA A 60 9.60 2.66 15.70
C ALA A 60 11.00 2.22 16.12
N LEU A 61 11.36 1.01 15.72
CA LEU A 61 12.71 0.45 15.83
C LEU A 61 13.23 0.17 14.42
N ASN A 62 14.45 0.60 14.11
CA ASN A 62 15.12 0.27 12.86
C ASN A 62 15.46 -1.22 12.78
N ILE A 63 15.22 -1.83 11.62
CA ILE A 63 15.72 -3.16 11.26
C ILE A 63 16.65 -2.97 10.08
N VAL A 64 17.92 -3.31 10.27
CA VAL A 64 18.98 -3.02 9.31
C VAL A 64 19.77 -4.29 9.00
N CYS A 65 19.86 -4.66 7.73
CA CYS A 65 20.85 -5.60 7.21
C CYS A 65 21.69 -4.85 6.16
N PHE A 66 22.99 -4.70 6.38
CA PHE A 66 23.78 -3.78 5.53
C PHE A 66 25.24 -4.25 5.35
N PRO A 67 25.86 -3.97 4.16
CA PRO A 67 27.28 -4.22 3.95
C PRO A 67 28.17 -3.28 4.79
N GLU A 68 29.25 -3.82 5.34
CA GLU A 68 30.18 -3.07 6.20
C GLU A 68 30.99 -2.00 5.44
N ASP A 69 31.13 -2.16 4.14
CA ASP A 69 31.86 -1.22 3.24
C ASP A 69 31.00 -0.07 2.71
N ARG A 70 29.72 0.02 3.16
CA ARG A 70 28.75 1.05 2.71
C ARG A 70 28.13 1.81 3.89
N LEU A 71 28.89 2.11 4.91
CA LEU A 71 28.37 2.75 6.13
C LEU A 71 27.91 4.20 5.91
N ASP A 72 28.50 4.92 4.95
CA ASP A 72 28.05 6.27 4.58
C ASP A 72 26.64 6.23 3.97
N ASP A 73 26.36 5.24 3.12
CA ASP A 73 25.02 5.02 2.59
C ASP A 73 24.02 4.65 3.71
N LEU A 74 24.45 3.81 4.66
CA LEU A 74 23.63 3.43 5.82
C LEU A 74 23.24 4.66 6.64
N GLU A 75 24.17 5.60 6.88
CA GLU A 75 23.88 6.84 7.58
C GLU A 75 22.76 7.63 6.89
N LEU A 76 22.80 7.72 5.55
CA LEU A 76 21.77 8.39 4.76
C LEU A 76 20.42 7.66 4.82
N VAL A 77 20.42 6.33 4.72
CA VAL A 77 19.21 5.49 4.88
C VAL A 77 18.55 5.76 6.24
N LEU A 78 19.32 5.72 7.31
CA LEU A 78 18.80 5.96 8.67
C LEU A 78 18.26 7.38 8.84
N LYS A 79 18.91 8.39 8.28
CA LYS A 79 18.42 9.78 8.24
C LYS A 79 17.09 9.90 7.48
N GLY A 80 16.96 9.22 6.33
CA GLY A 80 15.74 9.17 5.55
C GLY A 80 14.59 8.53 6.32
N GLY A 81 14.84 7.40 6.95
CA GLY A 81 13.87 6.70 7.80
C GLY A 81 13.43 7.53 9.00
N ALA A 82 14.39 8.10 9.73
CA ALA A 82 14.11 8.96 10.88
C ALA A 82 13.22 10.14 10.53
N LYS A 83 13.43 10.76 9.34
CA LYS A 83 12.57 11.84 8.87
C LYS A 83 11.11 11.39 8.73
N LYS A 84 10.85 10.21 8.18
CA LYS A 84 9.48 9.70 8.00
C LYS A 84 8.83 9.27 9.30
N ILE A 85 9.60 8.69 10.20
CA ILE A 85 9.13 8.37 11.56
C ILE A 85 8.67 9.64 12.28
N LEU A 86 9.47 10.71 12.22
CA LEU A 86 9.11 12.00 12.82
C LEU A 86 7.89 12.64 12.14
N GLU A 87 7.81 12.57 10.79
CA GLU A 87 6.66 13.06 10.01
C GLU A 87 5.36 12.33 10.40
N ALA A 88 5.44 11.03 10.70
CA ALA A 88 4.32 10.23 11.20
C ALA A 88 3.92 10.55 12.65
N GLY A 89 4.66 11.40 13.36
CA GLY A 89 4.47 11.71 14.77
C GLY A 89 4.98 10.64 15.73
N ALA A 90 5.79 9.69 15.26
CA ALA A 90 6.34 8.59 16.05
C ALA A 90 7.76 8.91 16.57
N ILE A 91 8.19 8.15 17.58
CA ILE A 91 9.53 8.24 18.17
C ILE A 91 10.41 7.12 17.60
N LEU A 92 11.57 7.46 17.07
CA LEU A 92 12.61 6.48 16.79
C LEU A 92 13.31 6.10 18.11
N ALA A 93 13.12 4.85 18.56
CA ALA A 93 13.58 4.39 19.88
C ALA A 93 14.82 3.49 19.83
N GLY A 94 15.40 3.28 18.64
CA GLY A 94 16.59 2.44 18.47
C GLY A 94 16.42 1.46 17.31
N GLY A 95 16.98 0.26 17.46
CA GLY A 95 16.88 -0.78 16.43
C GLY A 95 18.00 -1.80 16.54
N HIS A 96 18.16 -2.62 15.49
CA HIS A 96 19.22 -3.63 15.40
C HIS A 96 19.82 -3.63 14.00
N THR A 97 21.14 -3.83 13.94
CA THR A 97 21.88 -3.89 12.68
C THR A 97 22.60 -5.23 12.56
N LEU A 98 22.43 -5.89 11.43
CA LEU A 98 23.14 -7.10 11.03
C LEU A 98 24.00 -6.82 9.80
N LYS A 99 25.16 -7.48 9.72
CA LYS A 99 25.96 -7.53 8.51
C LYS A 99 25.28 -8.43 7.46
N ASP A 100 25.08 -7.91 6.26
CA ASP A 100 24.55 -8.65 5.11
C ASP A 100 25.21 -8.12 3.83
N LYS A 101 25.28 -8.96 2.80
CA LYS A 101 25.80 -8.56 1.48
C LYS A 101 24.83 -7.67 0.73
N GLU A 102 23.52 -7.83 0.96
CA GLU A 102 22.46 -7.08 0.31
C GLU A 102 21.83 -6.11 1.32
N PRO A 103 21.82 -4.80 1.03
CA PRO A 103 21.14 -3.84 1.88
C PRO A 103 19.66 -4.17 2.06
N LYS A 104 19.19 -4.16 3.32
CA LYS A 104 17.76 -4.23 3.67
C LYS A 104 17.51 -3.25 4.80
N TYR A 105 16.45 -2.51 4.71
CA TYR A 105 16.04 -1.58 5.72
C TYR A 105 14.54 -1.56 5.88
N GLY A 106 14.10 -1.41 7.10
CA GLY A 106 12.71 -1.26 7.47
C GLY A 106 12.54 -1.00 8.95
N LEU A 107 11.33 -1.15 9.44
CA LEU A 107 10.96 -0.83 10.81
C LEU A 107 10.13 -1.95 11.43
N ALA A 108 10.28 -2.11 12.75
CA ALA A 108 9.22 -2.62 13.60
C ALA A 108 8.50 -1.42 14.21
N VAL A 109 7.18 -1.34 14.03
CA VAL A 109 6.38 -0.18 14.44
C VAL A 109 5.30 -0.60 15.42
N VAL A 110 5.17 0.17 16.49
CA VAL A 110 4.05 0.09 17.43
C VAL A 110 3.21 1.33 17.30
N GLY A 111 1.91 1.15 17.15
CA GLY A 111 0.90 2.20 17.15
C GLY A 111 -0.13 2.00 18.25
N LEU A 112 -0.99 2.99 18.44
CA LEU A 112 -2.13 2.96 19.35
C LEU A 112 -3.41 3.21 18.58
N ILE A 113 -4.48 2.53 19.01
CA ILE A 113 -5.83 2.73 18.52
C ILE A 113 -6.85 2.46 19.63
N CYS A 114 -8.02 3.11 19.56
CA CYS A 114 -9.16 2.68 20.35
C CYS A 114 -9.72 1.38 19.75
N PRO A 115 -10.02 0.33 20.54
CA PRO A 115 -10.54 -0.94 20.01
C PRO A 115 -11.80 -0.82 19.15
N GLN A 116 -12.60 0.23 19.34
CA GLN A 116 -13.82 0.49 18.59
C GLN A 116 -13.55 1.14 17.22
N ASP A 117 -12.36 1.74 17.01
CA ASP A 117 -12.01 2.48 15.82
C ASP A 117 -11.12 1.65 14.87
N ILE A 118 -10.88 0.38 15.18
CA ILE A 118 -10.05 -0.51 14.35
C ILE A 118 -10.74 -0.70 13.00
N LEU A 119 -10.02 -0.40 11.93
CA LEU A 119 -10.42 -0.67 10.56
C LEU A 119 -9.86 -2.02 10.14
N TYR A 120 -10.73 -2.93 9.73
CA TYR A 120 -10.38 -4.26 9.26
C TYR A 120 -10.31 -4.29 7.73
N ASN A 121 -9.47 -5.16 7.17
CA ASN A 121 -9.32 -5.26 5.73
C ASN A 121 -10.41 -6.10 5.04
N ASN A 122 -11.23 -6.86 5.77
CA ASN A 122 -12.12 -7.88 5.23
C ASN A 122 -13.60 -7.71 5.65
N THR A 123 -14.03 -6.51 5.95
CA THR A 123 -15.38 -6.16 6.39
C THR A 123 -16.16 -5.23 5.45
N PRO A 124 -15.92 -5.26 4.10
CA PRO A 124 -16.68 -4.41 3.18
C PRO A 124 -18.14 -4.79 3.17
N GLN A 125 -19.01 -3.86 2.78
CA GLN A 125 -20.45 -4.06 2.66
C GLN A 125 -20.90 -3.94 1.20
N GLU A 126 -22.00 -4.63 0.85
CA GLU A 126 -22.61 -4.49 -0.49
C GLU A 126 -22.99 -3.03 -0.74
N GLY A 127 -22.61 -2.53 -1.90
CA GLY A 127 -22.85 -1.15 -2.30
C GLY A 127 -21.73 -0.17 -1.97
N ASP A 128 -20.76 -0.53 -1.11
CA ASP A 128 -19.62 0.34 -0.82
C ASP A 128 -18.90 0.76 -2.10
N LEU A 129 -18.47 2.01 -2.15
CA LEU A 129 -17.57 2.50 -3.18
C LEU A 129 -16.12 2.25 -2.78
N LEU A 130 -15.32 1.85 -3.75
CA LEU A 130 -13.89 1.60 -3.60
C LEU A 130 -13.09 2.84 -3.98
N ILE A 131 -12.30 3.39 -3.06
CA ILE A 131 -11.40 4.52 -3.31
C ILE A 131 -9.96 4.05 -3.20
N LEU A 132 -9.15 4.32 -4.24
CA LEU A 132 -7.70 4.11 -4.23
C LEU A 132 -7.00 5.47 -4.06
N THR A 133 -6.08 5.57 -3.08
CA THR A 133 -5.51 6.88 -2.69
C THR A 133 -4.26 7.29 -3.47
N LYS A 134 -3.46 6.34 -3.96
CA LYS A 134 -2.24 6.60 -4.75
C LYS A 134 -2.30 5.87 -6.09
N PRO A 135 -1.56 6.34 -7.12
CA PRO A 135 -1.50 5.65 -8.41
C PRO A 135 -0.72 4.32 -8.33
N LEU A 136 -1.09 3.37 -9.18
CA LEU A 136 -0.38 2.12 -9.40
C LEU A 136 0.82 2.29 -10.35
N GLY A 137 1.75 1.32 -10.34
CA GLY A 137 2.84 1.22 -11.29
C GLY A 137 4.23 1.39 -10.69
N THR A 138 4.38 1.39 -9.36
CA THR A 138 5.68 1.55 -8.70
C THR A 138 6.61 0.36 -8.94
N GLY A 139 6.08 -0.86 -9.04
CA GLY A 139 6.86 -2.06 -9.32
C GLY A 139 7.43 -2.08 -10.74
N ILE A 140 6.60 -1.81 -11.73
CA ILE A 140 7.02 -1.67 -13.14
C ILE A 140 8.12 -0.62 -13.26
N LEU A 141 7.94 0.53 -12.63
CA LEU A 141 8.92 1.61 -12.71
C LEU A 141 10.22 1.27 -11.97
N SER A 142 10.16 0.60 -10.82
CA SER A 142 11.35 0.13 -10.11
C SER A 142 12.13 -0.90 -10.94
N THR A 143 11.45 -1.74 -11.70
CA THR A 143 12.09 -2.66 -12.65
C THR A 143 12.73 -1.89 -13.82
N ALA A 144 12.06 -0.88 -14.36
CA ALA A 144 12.63 -0.03 -15.39
C ALA A 144 13.87 0.74 -14.89
N LEU A 145 13.87 1.18 -13.61
CA LEU A 145 15.04 1.84 -13.02
C LEU A 145 16.23 0.88 -12.91
N LYS A 146 16.02 -0.33 -12.42
CA LYS A 146 17.08 -1.36 -12.33
C LYS A 146 17.69 -1.72 -13.67
N ASN A 147 16.96 -1.50 -14.76
CA ASN A 147 17.44 -1.71 -16.14
C ASN A 147 17.86 -0.39 -16.84
N GLU A 148 18.08 0.70 -16.09
CA GLU A 148 18.53 2.01 -16.59
C GLU A 148 17.59 2.63 -17.64
N MET A 149 16.31 2.23 -17.65
CA MET A 149 15.31 2.69 -18.61
C MET A 149 14.36 3.77 -18.05
N ALA A 150 14.35 3.97 -16.72
CA ALA A 150 13.41 4.88 -16.10
C ALA A 150 13.71 6.35 -16.42
N GLU A 151 12.73 7.06 -16.97
CA GLU A 151 12.86 8.51 -17.16
C GLU A 151 12.86 9.26 -15.83
N PRO A 152 13.78 10.26 -15.65
CA PRO A 152 13.91 11.00 -14.40
C PRO A 152 12.61 11.67 -13.95
N THR A 153 11.80 12.17 -14.88
CA THR A 153 10.51 12.82 -14.58
C THR A 153 9.46 11.85 -14.05
N THR A 154 9.43 10.64 -14.57
CA THR A 154 8.51 9.57 -14.13
C THR A 154 8.96 9.01 -12.77
N LEU A 155 10.27 8.79 -12.63
CA LEU A 155 10.89 8.35 -11.38
C LEU A 155 10.61 9.33 -10.23
N LYS A 156 10.78 10.64 -10.46
CA LYS A 156 10.48 11.67 -9.46
C LYS A 156 9.03 11.61 -8.96
N LYS A 157 8.07 11.36 -9.86
CA LYS A 157 6.65 11.20 -9.48
C LYS A 157 6.41 9.94 -8.65
N ALA A 158 7.04 8.83 -9.01
CA ALA A 158 6.92 7.60 -8.23
C ALA A 158 7.54 7.76 -6.83
N ILE A 159 8.72 8.36 -6.72
CA ILE A 159 9.38 8.67 -5.44
C ILE A 159 8.46 9.52 -4.56
N PHE A 160 7.82 10.56 -5.14
CA PHE A 160 6.86 11.38 -4.40
C PHE A 160 5.75 10.53 -3.78
N TRP A 161 5.14 9.60 -4.54
CA TRP A 161 4.07 8.75 -4.03
C TRP A 161 4.57 7.70 -3.06
N MET A 162 5.72 7.08 -3.30
CA MET A 162 6.30 6.07 -2.40
C MET A 162 6.75 6.66 -1.05
N THR A 163 7.24 7.90 -1.04
CA THR A 163 7.64 8.59 0.20
C THR A 163 6.47 9.24 0.94
N LYS A 164 5.29 9.37 0.31
CA LYS A 164 4.11 9.94 0.96
C LYS A 164 3.53 8.94 1.96
N LEU A 165 3.40 9.37 3.23
CA LEU A 165 2.76 8.57 4.27
C LEU A 165 1.27 8.34 3.97
N ASN A 166 0.77 7.16 4.29
CA ASN A 166 -0.65 6.78 4.18
C ASN A 166 -1.49 7.30 5.36
N GLN A 167 -1.05 8.37 5.99
CA GLN A 167 -1.75 9.03 7.08
C GLN A 167 -3.03 9.70 6.59
N LEU A 168 -4.17 9.19 7.05
CA LEU A 168 -5.49 9.74 6.75
C LEU A 168 -5.86 10.89 7.71
N PRO A 169 -6.59 11.92 7.23
CA PRO A 169 -7.08 12.98 8.11
C PRO A 169 -8.12 12.43 9.09
N GLU A 170 -8.15 12.97 10.30
CA GLU A 170 -9.08 12.52 11.36
C GLU A 170 -10.56 12.65 10.95
N GLU A 171 -10.90 13.65 10.16
CA GLU A 171 -12.25 13.84 9.63
C GLU A 171 -12.67 12.71 8.69
N LEU A 172 -11.72 12.12 7.98
CA LEU A 172 -11.98 10.98 7.11
C LEU A 172 -12.19 9.70 7.92
N LEU A 173 -11.40 9.49 8.98
CA LEU A 173 -11.55 8.35 9.88
C LEU A 173 -12.90 8.33 10.63
N LYS A 174 -13.60 9.48 10.72
CA LYS A 174 -14.96 9.58 11.28
C LYS A 174 -16.06 9.21 10.28
N LEU A 175 -15.72 8.97 9.02
CA LEU A 175 -16.67 8.50 8.01
C LEU A 175 -16.92 6.99 8.15
N SER A 176 -17.98 6.50 7.53
CA SER A 176 -18.32 5.07 7.52
C SER A 176 -17.43 4.30 6.53
N ILE A 177 -16.16 4.13 6.88
CA ILE A 177 -15.23 3.25 6.20
C ILE A 177 -15.49 1.85 6.75
N HIS A 178 -15.94 0.93 5.90
CA HIS A 178 -16.26 -0.43 6.32
C HIS A 178 -15.06 -1.38 6.19
N SER A 179 -14.12 -1.08 5.28
CA SER A 179 -12.90 -1.86 5.11
C SER A 179 -11.76 -0.97 4.61
N LEU A 180 -10.55 -1.26 5.09
CA LEU A 180 -9.35 -0.52 4.72
C LEU A 180 -8.17 -1.49 4.65
N THR A 181 -7.31 -1.33 3.64
CA THR A 181 -6.01 -2.01 3.52
C THR A 181 -5.07 -1.15 2.71
N ASP A 182 -3.78 -1.37 2.81
CA ASP A 182 -2.82 -0.76 1.87
C ASP A 182 -2.52 -1.69 0.69
N ILE A 183 -2.06 -1.11 -0.41
CA ILE A 183 -1.74 -1.85 -1.63
C ILE A 183 -0.23 -1.98 -1.74
N THR A 184 0.28 -3.18 -1.48
CA THR A 184 1.70 -3.48 -1.50
C THR A 184 2.03 -4.65 -2.45
N GLY A 185 2.77 -5.64 -2.01
CA GLY A 185 3.37 -6.69 -2.84
C GLY A 185 2.40 -7.55 -3.65
N PHE A 186 1.15 -7.72 -3.22
CA PHE A 186 0.14 -8.51 -3.95
C PHE A 186 -0.61 -7.72 -5.03
N GLY A 187 -0.34 -6.41 -5.16
CA GLY A 187 -1.03 -5.54 -6.11
C GLY A 187 -2.49 -5.30 -5.77
N LEU A 188 -3.17 -4.49 -6.57
CA LEU A 188 -4.57 -4.15 -6.31
C LEU A 188 -5.48 -5.39 -6.28
N ILE A 189 -5.32 -6.31 -7.22
CA ILE A 189 -6.17 -7.51 -7.31
C ILE A 189 -5.93 -8.46 -6.12
N GLY A 190 -4.68 -8.61 -5.67
CA GLY A 190 -4.36 -9.46 -4.52
C GLY A 190 -5.02 -8.94 -3.25
N HIS A 191 -4.77 -7.69 -2.87
CA HIS A 191 -5.33 -7.09 -1.65
C HIS A 191 -6.86 -6.95 -1.71
N LEU A 192 -7.44 -6.60 -2.88
CA LEU A 192 -8.89 -6.65 -3.05
C LEU A 192 -9.44 -8.09 -2.91
N SER A 193 -8.69 -9.10 -3.35
CA SER A 193 -9.08 -10.51 -3.15
C SER A 193 -9.10 -10.91 -1.67
N GLU A 194 -8.18 -10.36 -0.86
CA GLU A 194 -8.15 -10.54 0.59
C GLU A 194 -9.34 -9.83 1.25
N MET A 195 -9.63 -8.60 0.85
CA MET A 195 -10.80 -7.83 1.30
C MET A 195 -12.13 -8.59 1.09
N LEU A 196 -12.21 -9.42 0.04
CA LEU A 196 -13.42 -10.17 -0.35
C LEU A 196 -13.45 -11.61 0.22
N THR A 197 -12.54 -12.02 1.11
CA THR A 197 -12.37 -13.43 1.48
C THR A 197 -13.57 -14.00 2.24
N ASN A 198 -14.13 -13.25 3.17
CA ASN A 198 -15.08 -13.75 4.17
C ASN A 198 -16.56 -13.59 3.80
N ASN A 199 -16.88 -13.13 2.57
CA ASN A 199 -18.22 -12.73 2.20
C ASN A 199 -18.66 -13.28 0.83
N ASN A 200 -19.97 -13.43 0.62
CA ASN A 200 -20.55 -13.61 -0.72
C ASN A 200 -20.53 -12.28 -1.51
N LEU A 201 -19.43 -11.53 -1.36
CA LEU A 201 -19.21 -10.27 -2.01
C LEU A 201 -18.15 -10.40 -3.10
N GLY A 202 -18.26 -9.55 -4.08
CA GLY A 202 -17.31 -9.31 -5.14
C GLY A 202 -17.12 -7.82 -5.34
N ALA A 203 -16.32 -7.45 -6.33
CA ALA A 203 -16.09 -6.06 -6.69
C ALA A 203 -16.24 -5.86 -8.21
N GLU A 204 -16.70 -4.68 -8.60
CA GLU A 204 -16.69 -4.20 -9.97
C GLU A 204 -15.74 -3.03 -10.07
N LEU A 205 -14.66 -3.18 -10.84
CA LEU A 205 -13.64 -2.16 -11.05
C LEU A 205 -13.82 -1.49 -12.41
N GLN A 206 -13.78 -0.16 -12.43
CA GLN A 206 -13.78 0.67 -13.63
C GLN A 206 -12.33 0.92 -14.06
N ILE A 207 -11.84 0.17 -15.05
CA ILE A 207 -10.43 0.20 -15.47
C ILE A 207 -9.92 1.61 -15.78
N ASN A 208 -10.75 2.43 -16.41
CA ASN A 208 -10.40 3.80 -16.81
C ASN A 208 -10.32 4.79 -15.61
N ASN A 209 -10.84 4.41 -14.45
CA ASN A 209 -10.81 5.24 -13.24
C ASN A 209 -9.62 4.91 -12.33
N ILE A 210 -8.90 3.84 -12.63
CA ILE A 210 -7.77 3.43 -11.79
C ILE A 210 -6.61 4.41 -12.01
N PRO A 211 -6.16 5.12 -10.96
CA PRO A 211 -5.04 6.04 -11.10
C PRO A 211 -3.74 5.26 -11.35
N VAL A 212 -3.01 5.68 -12.37
CA VAL A 212 -1.76 5.02 -12.81
C VAL A 212 -0.67 6.07 -12.99
N LEU A 213 0.56 5.73 -12.70
CA LEU A 213 1.73 6.57 -13.04
C LEU A 213 1.81 6.73 -14.56
N LYS A 214 1.91 7.98 -15.03
CA LYS A 214 1.93 8.26 -16.46
C LYS A 214 3.20 7.71 -17.13
N GLY A 215 3.03 7.16 -18.33
CA GLY A 215 4.14 6.71 -19.18
C GLY A 215 4.62 5.29 -18.85
N LEU A 216 3.79 4.46 -18.19
CA LEU A 216 4.11 3.05 -17.95
C LEU A 216 4.05 2.19 -19.22
N ASP A 217 3.21 2.56 -20.19
CA ASP A 217 2.97 1.75 -21.40
C ASP A 217 4.26 1.36 -22.11
N LYS A 218 5.21 2.28 -22.22
CA LYS A 218 6.52 2.02 -22.85
C LYS A 218 7.36 1.01 -22.05
N TYR A 219 7.28 1.01 -20.71
CA TYR A 219 8.02 0.07 -19.88
C TYR A 219 7.38 -1.31 -19.93
N ILE A 220 6.04 -1.38 -19.94
CA ILE A 220 5.30 -2.63 -20.10
C ILE A 220 5.61 -3.26 -21.46
N SER A 221 5.55 -2.47 -22.56
CA SER A 221 5.88 -2.92 -23.91
C SER A 221 7.34 -3.37 -24.05
N ALA A 222 8.25 -2.81 -23.25
CA ALA A 222 9.65 -3.24 -23.16
C ALA A 222 9.88 -4.43 -22.22
N GLY A 223 8.81 -5.03 -21.65
CA GLY A 223 8.91 -6.19 -20.75
C GLY A 223 9.40 -5.87 -19.33
N MET A 224 9.36 -4.61 -18.89
CA MET A 224 9.82 -4.20 -17.55
C MET A 224 8.77 -4.56 -16.48
N ILE A 225 8.36 -5.82 -16.44
CA ILE A 225 7.35 -6.33 -15.52
C ILE A 225 8.05 -7.11 -14.40
N PRO A 226 7.84 -6.72 -13.11
CA PRO A 226 8.42 -7.44 -11.99
C PRO A 226 8.00 -8.91 -11.94
N GLY A 227 8.90 -9.80 -11.50
CA GLY A 227 8.55 -11.21 -11.27
C GLY A 227 7.40 -11.38 -10.25
N GLY A 228 7.30 -10.48 -9.26
CA GLY A 228 6.17 -10.44 -8.32
C GLY A 228 4.83 -10.16 -9.02
N THR A 229 4.81 -9.23 -9.97
CA THR A 229 3.62 -8.90 -10.77
C THR A 229 3.14 -10.11 -11.59
N MET A 230 4.06 -10.83 -12.22
CA MET A 230 3.72 -12.06 -12.96
C MET A 230 3.15 -13.16 -12.06
N LYS A 231 3.76 -13.37 -10.88
CA LYS A 231 3.23 -14.32 -9.88
C LYS A 231 1.84 -13.90 -9.36
N ASN A 232 1.61 -12.60 -9.15
CA ASN A 232 0.32 -12.09 -8.76
C ASN A 232 -0.73 -12.39 -9.83
N GLN A 233 -0.42 -12.16 -11.10
CA GLN A 233 -1.31 -12.50 -12.20
C GLN A 233 -1.63 -14.00 -12.24
N GLU A 234 -0.62 -14.87 -12.13
CA GLU A 234 -0.81 -16.32 -12.06
C GLU A 234 -1.74 -16.74 -10.92
N ASN A 235 -1.53 -16.18 -9.72
CA ASN A 235 -2.27 -16.57 -8.52
C ASN A 235 -3.71 -16.03 -8.48
N TYR A 236 -3.93 -14.83 -8.99
CA TYR A 236 -5.20 -14.13 -8.80
C TYR A 236 -6.07 -14.00 -10.06
N SER A 237 -5.56 -14.28 -11.27
CA SER A 237 -6.35 -14.17 -12.51
C SER A 237 -7.58 -15.07 -12.53
N CYS A 238 -7.53 -16.21 -11.84
CA CYS A 238 -8.69 -17.10 -11.70
C CYS A 238 -9.88 -16.46 -10.95
N ARG A 239 -9.64 -15.40 -10.18
CA ARG A 239 -10.67 -14.64 -9.43
C ARG A 239 -11.24 -13.46 -10.23
N VAL A 240 -10.67 -13.18 -11.41
CA VAL A 240 -10.98 -12.01 -12.21
C VAL A 240 -11.78 -12.39 -13.45
N GLU A 241 -12.86 -11.66 -13.71
CA GLU A 241 -13.59 -11.64 -14.97
C GLU A 241 -13.41 -10.27 -15.61
N LYS A 242 -12.91 -10.22 -16.84
CA LYS A 242 -12.74 -8.94 -17.54
C LYS A 242 -13.68 -8.82 -18.72
N LYS A 243 -14.15 -7.57 -18.96
CA LYS A 243 -14.91 -7.23 -20.15
C LYS A 243 -14.04 -7.39 -21.41
N PRO A 244 -14.58 -7.93 -22.50
CA PRO A 244 -13.86 -7.98 -23.77
C PRO A 244 -13.36 -6.59 -24.21
N GLY A 245 -12.14 -6.56 -24.77
CA GLY A 245 -11.53 -5.33 -25.30
C GLY A 245 -10.62 -4.57 -24.32
N ILE A 246 -10.47 -5.04 -23.07
CA ILE A 246 -9.49 -4.46 -22.13
C ILE A 246 -8.08 -4.94 -22.54
N PRO A 247 -7.14 -4.00 -22.86
CA PRO A 247 -5.78 -4.34 -23.23
C PRO A 247 -5.02 -5.07 -22.11
N SER A 248 -4.14 -6.00 -22.47
CA SER A 248 -3.31 -6.73 -21.52
C SER A 248 -2.36 -5.82 -20.73
N GLU A 249 -1.92 -4.74 -21.36
CA GLU A 249 -1.06 -3.71 -20.75
C GLU A 249 -1.75 -2.94 -19.63
N GLN A 250 -3.06 -2.72 -19.74
CA GLN A 250 -3.85 -2.10 -18.66
C GLN A 250 -4.17 -3.11 -17.57
N GLU A 251 -4.48 -4.34 -17.95
CA GLU A 251 -4.78 -5.41 -16.99
C GLU A 251 -3.58 -5.73 -16.09
N ILE A 252 -2.37 -5.85 -16.64
CA ILE A 252 -1.18 -6.24 -15.87
C ILE A 252 -0.86 -5.26 -14.73
N ILE A 253 -1.19 -3.97 -14.90
CA ILE A 253 -0.98 -2.93 -13.88
C ILE A 253 -1.77 -3.23 -12.60
N LEU A 254 -2.93 -3.90 -12.72
CA LEU A 254 -3.75 -4.24 -11.55
C LEU A 254 -3.10 -5.30 -10.65
N TYR A 255 -2.18 -6.10 -11.21
CA TYR A 255 -1.39 -7.11 -10.50
C TYR A 255 -0.02 -6.58 -10.08
N ASP A 256 0.35 -5.34 -10.50
CA ASP A 256 1.69 -4.80 -10.26
C ASP A 256 1.98 -4.70 -8.77
N ALA A 257 3.07 -5.37 -8.35
CA ALA A 257 3.53 -5.35 -6.97
C ALA A 257 3.95 -3.92 -6.58
N GLN A 258 3.25 -3.30 -5.65
CA GLN A 258 3.53 -1.93 -5.22
C GLN A 258 4.52 -1.92 -4.05
N THR A 259 5.37 -0.91 -4.01
CA THR A 259 6.14 -0.55 -2.82
C THR A 259 5.60 0.76 -2.28
N SER A 260 5.24 0.78 -1.01
CA SER A 260 4.62 1.94 -0.35
C SER A 260 3.45 2.53 -1.17
N GLY A 261 2.57 1.64 -1.65
CA GLY A 261 1.40 2.01 -2.42
C GLY A 261 0.36 2.77 -1.61
N GLY A 262 -0.80 3.00 -2.21
CA GLY A 262 -1.89 3.72 -1.56
C GLY A 262 -2.78 2.81 -0.71
N LEU A 263 -3.72 3.42 -0.04
CA LEU A 263 -4.79 2.72 0.66
C LEU A 263 -5.95 2.42 -0.30
N LEU A 264 -6.60 1.29 -0.08
CA LEU A 264 -7.87 0.92 -0.67
C LEU A 264 -8.95 0.97 0.40
N LEU A 265 -9.90 1.89 0.24
CA LEU A 265 -11.02 2.09 1.15
C LEU A 265 -12.29 1.52 0.54
N ALA A 266 -13.07 0.74 1.31
CA ALA A 266 -14.48 0.47 1.03
C ALA A 266 -15.33 1.38 1.93
N ILE A 267 -16.08 2.29 1.34
CA ILE A 267 -16.77 3.35 2.05
C ILE A 267 -18.22 3.49 1.59
N LYS A 268 -19.09 3.91 2.50
CA LYS A 268 -20.49 4.17 2.22
C LYS A 268 -20.67 5.15 1.06
N PRO A 269 -21.51 4.86 0.05
CA PRO A 269 -21.62 5.66 -1.18
C PRO A 269 -21.87 7.16 -0.94
N GLU A 270 -22.74 7.49 0.02
CA GLU A 270 -23.13 8.88 0.33
C GLU A 270 -21.96 9.71 0.88
N GLN A 271 -20.89 9.06 1.33
CA GLN A 271 -19.72 9.71 1.94
C GLN A 271 -18.49 9.69 1.04
N ALA A 272 -18.52 8.99 -0.08
CA ALA A 272 -17.37 8.76 -0.94
C ALA A 272 -16.80 10.06 -1.55
N GLU A 273 -17.64 10.98 -2.02
CA GLU A 273 -17.17 12.27 -2.57
C GLU A 273 -16.59 13.18 -1.47
N LYS A 274 -17.16 13.15 -0.25
CA LYS A 274 -16.58 13.85 0.89
C LYS A 274 -15.20 13.25 1.25
N ALA A 275 -15.07 11.93 1.28
CA ALA A 275 -13.81 11.25 1.52
C ALA A 275 -12.75 11.63 0.49
N LYS A 276 -13.11 11.64 -0.80
CA LYS A 276 -12.21 12.05 -1.89
C LYS A 276 -11.77 13.51 -1.76
N THR A 277 -12.65 14.42 -1.34
CA THR A 277 -12.31 15.82 -1.08
C THR A 277 -11.31 15.94 0.06
N LEU A 278 -11.51 15.23 1.17
CA LEU A 278 -10.58 15.23 2.31
C LEU A 278 -9.22 14.63 1.94
N LEU A 279 -9.21 13.55 1.15
CA LEU A 279 -7.98 12.96 0.61
C LEU A 279 -7.22 13.95 -0.28
N TYR A 280 -7.92 14.66 -1.16
CA TYR A 280 -7.31 15.68 -2.02
C TYR A 280 -6.67 16.80 -1.20
N GLN A 281 -7.35 17.31 -0.17
CA GLN A 281 -6.83 18.33 0.74
C GLN A 281 -5.59 17.87 1.51
N GLN A 282 -5.52 16.57 1.84
CA GLN A 282 -4.35 15.94 2.47
C GLN A 282 -3.21 15.64 1.46
N GLY A 283 -3.39 16.04 0.19
CA GLY A 283 -2.39 15.89 -0.87
C GLY A 283 -2.41 14.52 -1.57
N PHE A 284 -3.46 13.71 -1.41
CA PHE A 284 -3.71 12.53 -2.24
C PHE A 284 -4.44 12.96 -3.54
N THR A 285 -3.76 13.78 -4.33
CA THR A 285 -4.33 14.48 -5.50
C THR A 285 -4.77 13.57 -6.64
N LEU A 286 -4.36 12.29 -6.62
CA LEU A 286 -4.76 11.28 -7.60
C LEU A 286 -5.73 10.25 -7.03
N SER A 287 -6.27 10.48 -5.82
CA SER A 287 -7.28 9.58 -5.26
C SER A 287 -8.53 9.52 -6.14
N GLN A 288 -9.04 8.30 -6.38
CA GLN A 288 -10.17 8.07 -7.27
C GLN A 288 -11.11 6.99 -6.73
N ILE A 289 -12.41 7.14 -7.04
CA ILE A 289 -13.37 6.06 -6.93
C ILE A 289 -13.14 5.14 -8.12
N ILE A 290 -12.65 3.93 -7.82
CA ILE A 290 -12.23 2.95 -8.84
C ILE A 290 -13.26 1.85 -9.09
N GLY A 291 -14.30 1.76 -8.27
CA GLY A 291 -15.29 0.70 -8.38
C GLY A 291 -16.23 0.64 -7.19
N LYS A 292 -16.89 -0.49 -7.05
CA LYS A 292 -17.85 -0.75 -5.97
C LYS A 292 -17.86 -2.21 -5.55
N ILE A 293 -18.30 -2.44 -4.33
CA ILE A 293 -18.58 -3.78 -3.79
C ILE A 293 -19.96 -4.24 -4.28
N ILE A 294 -20.03 -5.46 -4.79
CA ILE A 294 -21.24 -6.07 -5.32
C ILE A 294 -21.51 -7.43 -4.66
N LYS A 295 -22.74 -7.87 -4.71
CA LYS A 295 -23.08 -9.22 -4.32
C LYS A 295 -22.77 -10.20 -5.47
N VAL A 296 -22.20 -11.34 -5.14
CA VAL A 296 -21.93 -12.45 -6.07
C VAL A 296 -22.45 -13.77 -5.50
N SER A 297 -23.01 -14.59 -6.33
CA SER A 297 -23.57 -15.89 -5.92
C SER A 297 -22.52 -17.00 -5.92
N ALA A 298 -21.62 -17.01 -6.88
CA ALA A 298 -20.52 -17.95 -7.04
C ALA A 298 -19.57 -17.48 -8.19
N GLY A 299 -18.37 -18.04 -8.29
CA GLY A 299 -17.45 -17.80 -9.39
C GLY A 299 -16.44 -16.68 -9.13
N ARG A 300 -16.07 -15.98 -10.22
CA ARG A 300 -15.06 -14.91 -10.15
C ARG A 300 -15.60 -13.70 -9.41
N LYS A 301 -14.88 -13.28 -8.37
CA LYS A 301 -15.33 -12.24 -7.46
C LYS A 301 -15.03 -10.82 -7.93
N ILE A 302 -14.09 -10.61 -8.83
CA ILE A 302 -13.67 -9.28 -9.30
C ILE A 302 -14.01 -9.15 -10.77
N ARG A 303 -14.81 -8.16 -11.11
CA ARG A 303 -15.18 -7.82 -12.51
C ARG A 303 -14.46 -6.55 -12.92
N ILE A 304 -13.74 -6.58 -14.04
CA ILE A 304 -13.11 -5.39 -14.65
C ILE A 304 -13.96 -4.96 -15.83
N ILE A 305 -14.42 -3.69 -15.80
CA ILE A 305 -15.32 -3.09 -16.81
C ILE A 305 -14.73 -1.81 -17.39
#